data_e5f10f997b96e98b3692ace54390dac9
#
_entry.id   e5f10f997b96e98b3692ace54390dac9
#
_cell.length_a   1.000
_cell.length_b   1.000
_cell.length_c   1.000
_cell.angle_alpha   90.00
_cell.angle_beta   90.00
_cell.angle_gamma   90.00
#
_symmetry.space_group_name_H-M   'P 1'
#
loop_
_entity.id
_entity.type
_entity.pdbx_description
1 polymer ?
#
loop_
_entity_poly.entity_id
_entity_poly.type
_entity_poly.pdbx_seq_one_letter_code
_entity_poly.pdbx_strand_id
1 'polypeptide(L)'
;MAQRYVRIQNQEGQIYYGLLQPSFNVQVLDAPPWLQGQPTDLILTPENYQILAPCAPSKIVAVGKNYADHAAEMGTPVPSEPLIFLKPPTSIIPSETEIKYPPQSQRVDYEGELALIIGDRVSDCTPEIAQTKIWGYTIANDVTARDLQKQDGQWTRAKGFDTFCPLGPWIVRELNPGARLQTFLNDDANPVQSACIDQMVFPPDVLVSYISQVMTLLPGDVVLTGTPEGVSALQLGDRVRVEIEGIGRLENTVATR
;
A
#
# COMPACT_ATOMS: atom_id res chain seq x y z
N MET A 1 -5.62 9.14 -19.85
CA MET A 1 -5.67 8.39 -18.59
C MET A 1 -4.25 7.99 -18.22
N ALA A 2 -3.89 8.01 -16.94
CA ALA A 2 -2.58 7.53 -16.49
C ALA A 2 -2.39 6.05 -16.84
N GLN A 3 -1.17 5.67 -17.19
CA GLN A 3 -0.81 4.28 -17.47
C GLN A 3 -0.88 3.46 -16.18
N ARG A 4 -1.53 2.29 -16.23
CA ARG A 4 -1.74 1.40 -15.08
C ARG A 4 -0.93 0.13 -15.26
N TYR A 5 -0.09 -0.19 -14.29
CA TYR A 5 0.72 -1.40 -14.28
C TYR A 5 0.14 -2.40 -13.29
N VAL A 6 -0.11 -3.61 -13.76
CA VAL A 6 -0.71 -4.69 -12.98
C VAL A 6 0.23 -5.88 -12.86
N ARG A 7 0.05 -6.67 -11.82
CA ARG A 7 0.57 -8.02 -11.69
C ARG A 7 -0.63 -8.96 -11.69
N ILE A 8 -0.58 -9.98 -12.54
CA ILE A 8 -1.71 -10.87 -12.80
C ILE A 8 -1.27 -12.33 -12.75
N GLN A 9 -2.22 -13.22 -12.52
CA GLN A 9 -2.04 -14.66 -12.64
C GLN A 9 -3.03 -15.19 -13.66
N ASN A 10 -2.54 -15.96 -14.66
CA ASN A 10 -3.42 -16.61 -15.62
C ASN A 10 -4.04 -17.90 -15.04
N GLN A 11 -4.92 -18.54 -15.79
CA GLN A 11 -5.61 -19.77 -15.39
C GLN A 11 -4.68 -20.97 -15.18
N GLU A 12 -3.46 -20.94 -15.74
CA GLU A 12 -2.43 -21.97 -15.58
C GLU A 12 -1.53 -21.72 -14.35
N GLY A 13 -1.79 -20.63 -13.60
CA GLY A 13 -1.01 -20.25 -12.43
C GLY A 13 0.26 -19.44 -12.75
N GLN A 14 0.51 -19.10 -14.00
CA GLN A 14 1.66 -18.27 -14.39
C GLN A 14 1.43 -16.82 -14.02
N ILE A 15 2.47 -16.17 -13.50
CA ILE A 15 2.41 -14.78 -13.03
C ILE A 15 3.11 -13.88 -14.04
N TYR A 16 2.43 -12.77 -14.38
CA TYR A 16 2.91 -11.76 -15.31
C TYR A 16 2.78 -10.35 -14.74
N TYR A 17 3.64 -9.46 -15.21
CA TYR A 17 3.42 -8.02 -15.14
C TYR A 17 2.87 -7.54 -16.47
N GLY A 18 2.07 -6.49 -16.46
CA GLY A 18 1.47 -5.98 -17.69
C GLY A 18 0.92 -4.57 -17.58
N LEU A 19 0.56 -4.06 -18.74
CA LEU A 19 -0.12 -2.78 -18.94
C LEU A 19 -1.63 -3.02 -19.03
N LEU A 20 -2.38 -2.50 -18.08
CA LEU A 20 -3.84 -2.57 -18.09
C LEU A 20 -4.41 -1.55 -19.07
N GLN A 21 -5.11 -2.03 -20.08
CA GLN A 21 -5.80 -1.22 -21.08
C GLN A 21 -7.20 -0.77 -20.59
N PRO A 22 -7.81 0.26 -21.19
CA PRO A 22 -9.18 0.68 -20.86
C PRO A 22 -10.24 -0.42 -21.03
N SER A 23 -9.99 -1.39 -21.91
CA SER A 23 -10.82 -2.60 -22.12
C SER A 23 -10.63 -3.65 -21.03
N PHE A 24 -9.80 -3.40 -20.03
CA PHE A 24 -9.32 -4.39 -19.07
C PHE A 24 -8.51 -5.54 -19.67
N ASN A 25 -8.11 -5.47 -20.94
CA ASN A 25 -7.08 -6.37 -21.46
C ASN A 25 -5.73 -6.00 -20.84
N VAL A 26 -4.88 -7.00 -20.62
CA VAL A 26 -3.52 -6.80 -20.10
C VAL A 26 -2.52 -7.15 -21.18
N GLN A 27 -1.75 -6.17 -21.63
CA GLN A 27 -0.57 -6.42 -22.46
C GLN A 27 0.59 -6.83 -21.56
N VAL A 28 1.03 -8.06 -21.69
CA VAL A 28 2.07 -8.65 -20.85
C VAL A 28 3.43 -8.01 -21.12
N LEU A 29 4.19 -7.80 -20.04
CA LEU A 29 5.60 -7.38 -20.08
C LEU A 29 6.51 -8.59 -19.88
N ASP A 30 7.70 -8.55 -20.48
CA ASP A 30 8.72 -9.60 -20.37
C ASP A 30 9.45 -9.61 -19.01
N ALA A 31 9.35 -8.50 -18.26
CA ALA A 31 9.93 -8.34 -16.93
C ALA A 31 9.07 -7.38 -16.06
N PRO A 32 9.32 -7.29 -14.75
CA PRO A 32 8.73 -6.25 -13.92
C PRO A 32 8.98 -4.86 -14.49
N PRO A 33 7.98 -3.96 -14.45
CA PRO A 33 8.10 -2.67 -15.14
C PRO A 33 9.21 -1.76 -14.58
N TRP A 34 9.53 -1.88 -13.27
CA TRP A 34 10.68 -1.17 -12.67
C TRP A 34 12.05 -1.76 -13.06
N LEU A 35 12.09 -2.94 -13.66
CA LEU A 35 13.27 -3.53 -14.27
C LEU A 35 13.27 -3.33 -15.80
N GLN A 36 12.57 -2.29 -16.28
CA GLN A 36 12.47 -1.92 -17.71
C GLN A 36 11.78 -2.97 -18.59
N GLY A 37 10.85 -3.76 -18.01
CA GLY A 37 10.07 -4.75 -18.76
C GLY A 37 9.39 -4.14 -19.98
N GLN A 38 9.56 -4.80 -21.14
CA GLN A 38 9.02 -4.35 -22.41
C GLN A 38 7.72 -5.08 -22.75
N PRO A 39 6.79 -4.42 -23.47
CA PRO A 39 5.58 -5.06 -23.96
C PRO A 39 5.91 -6.24 -24.89
N THR A 40 5.24 -7.36 -24.68
CA THR A 40 5.29 -8.55 -25.54
C THR A 40 4.07 -8.58 -26.47
N ASP A 41 3.98 -9.56 -27.36
CA ASP A 41 2.78 -9.78 -28.20
C ASP A 41 1.62 -10.46 -27.43
N LEU A 42 1.86 -10.94 -26.19
CA LEU A 42 0.85 -11.61 -25.39
C LEU A 42 -0.12 -10.59 -24.78
N ILE A 43 -1.40 -10.75 -25.10
CA ILE A 43 -2.50 -9.99 -24.53
C ILE A 43 -3.45 -10.97 -23.83
N LEU A 44 -3.74 -10.74 -22.55
CA LEU A 44 -4.71 -11.52 -21.78
C LEU A 44 -6.01 -10.70 -21.60
N THR A 45 -7.14 -11.36 -21.80
CA THR A 45 -8.47 -10.79 -21.61
C THR A 45 -8.96 -11.03 -20.18
N PRO A 46 -9.91 -10.24 -19.66
CA PRO A 46 -10.32 -10.28 -18.23
C PRO A 46 -10.72 -11.65 -17.71
N GLU A 47 -11.32 -12.50 -18.55
CA GLU A 47 -11.74 -13.85 -18.20
C GLU A 47 -10.58 -14.84 -18.03
N ASN A 48 -9.36 -14.47 -18.47
CA ASN A 48 -8.19 -15.36 -18.49
C ASN A 48 -7.15 -15.04 -17.41
N TYR A 49 -7.43 -14.08 -16.54
CA TYR A 49 -6.52 -13.73 -15.46
C TYR A 49 -7.26 -13.26 -14.21
N GLN A 50 -6.56 -13.26 -13.08
CA GLN A 50 -6.91 -12.54 -11.86
C GLN A 50 -5.83 -11.49 -11.54
N ILE A 51 -6.27 -10.33 -11.02
CA ILE A 51 -5.34 -9.30 -10.56
C ILE A 51 -4.78 -9.71 -9.20
N LEU A 52 -3.45 -9.65 -9.07
CA LEU A 52 -2.73 -9.85 -7.82
C LEU A 52 -2.32 -8.50 -7.23
N ALA A 53 -1.80 -8.50 -6.00
CA ALA A 53 -1.07 -7.34 -5.48
C ALA A 53 0.03 -6.94 -6.50
N PRO A 54 0.19 -5.64 -6.79
CA PRO A 54 0.90 -5.19 -7.99
C PRO A 54 2.42 -5.42 -7.95
N CYS A 55 2.96 -5.81 -6.80
CA CYS A 55 4.36 -6.21 -6.64
C CYS A 55 4.52 -7.35 -5.63
N ALA A 56 5.71 -7.95 -5.60
CA ALA A 56 6.13 -8.96 -4.63
C ALA A 56 7.45 -8.48 -4.01
N PRO A 57 7.41 -7.60 -3.00
CA PRO A 57 8.58 -6.96 -2.42
C PRO A 57 9.44 -7.93 -1.61
N SER A 58 10.73 -7.60 -1.44
CA SER A 58 11.58 -8.27 -0.46
C SER A 58 11.22 -7.88 0.97
N LYS A 59 10.72 -6.65 1.14
CA LYS A 59 10.24 -6.11 2.42
C LYS A 59 9.25 -4.97 2.18
N ILE A 60 8.44 -4.71 3.21
CA ILE A 60 7.56 -3.55 3.31
C ILE A 60 8.05 -2.74 4.51
N VAL A 61 8.46 -1.50 4.26
CA VAL A 61 8.78 -0.54 5.32
C VAL A 61 7.60 0.39 5.46
N ALA A 62 7.08 0.50 6.66
CA ALA A 62 5.92 1.35 6.96
C ALA A 62 6.30 2.47 7.92
N VAL A 63 5.54 3.57 7.85
CA VAL A 63 5.80 4.80 8.62
C VAL A 63 4.60 5.11 9.49
N GLY A 64 4.82 5.22 10.79
CA GLY A 64 3.78 5.60 11.75
C GLY A 64 3.69 7.11 11.94
N LYS A 65 2.45 7.62 12.18
CA LYS A 65 2.17 9.01 12.60
C LYS A 65 2.70 10.09 11.64
N ASN A 66 2.52 9.89 10.36
CA ASN A 66 2.99 10.81 9.32
C ASN A 66 1.95 11.88 8.91
N TYR A 67 0.82 11.97 9.63
CA TYR A 67 -0.15 13.05 9.53
C TYR A 67 -0.35 13.67 10.91
N ALA A 68 -0.33 15.00 10.98
CA ALA A 68 -0.40 15.72 12.24
C ALA A 68 -1.70 15.44 13.00
N ASP A 69 -2.83 15.42 12.28
CA ASP A 69 -4.15 15.19 12.87
C ASP A 69 -4.29 13.74 13.39
N HIS A 70 -3.69 12.76 12.69
CA HIS A 70 -3.63 11.38 13.19
C HIS A 70 -2.77 11.25 14.45
N ALA A 71 -1.63 11.94 14.52
CA ALA A 71 -0.81 11.96 15.75
C ALA A 71 -1.61 12.56 16.94
N ALA A 72 -2.38 13.63 16.70
CA ALA A 72 -3.27 14.25 17.69
C ALA A 72 -4.40 13.30 18.12
N GLU A 73 -5.06 12.61 17.17
CA GLU A 73 -6.08 11.56 17.43
C GLU A 73 -5.53 10.46 18.36
N MET A 74 -4.28 10.06 18.15
CA MET A 74 -3.59 9.07 18.98
C MET A 74 -3.07 9.62 20.31
N GLY A 75 -3.30 10.90 20.60
CA GLY A 75 -2.85 11.56 21.84
C GLY A 75 -1.33 11.66 22.00
N THR A 76 -0.62 11.74 20.88
CA THR A 76 0.87 11.77 20.86
C THR A 76 1.36 12.96 20.03
N PRO A 77 2.54 13.53 20.37
CA PRO A 77 3.15 14.55 19.52
C PRO A 77 3.52 13.98 18.14
N VAL A 78 3.61 14.86 17.15
CA VAL A 78 4.20 14.55 15.86
C VAL A 78 5.66 14.15 16.08
N PRO A 79 6.14 13.00 15.54
CA PRO A 79 7.55 12.63 15.67
C PRO A 79 8.48 13.64 15.01
N SER A 80 9.67 13.85 15.59
CA SER A 80 10.72 14.71 14.98
C SER A 80 11.44 14.01 13.82
N GLU A 81 11.34 12.69 13.74
CA GLU A 81 11.91 11.83 12.69
C GLU A 81 10.89 10.75 12.30
N PRO A 82 10.97 10.18 11.07
CA PRO A 82 10.07 9.12 10.66
C PRO A 82 10.13 7.90 11.59
N LEU A 83 8.99 7.49 12.12
CA LEU A 83 8.87 6.28 12.93
C LEU A 83 8.65 5.08 12.01
N ILE A 84 9.70 4.31 11.74
CA ILE A 84 9.65 3.20 10.79
C ILE A 84 9.44 1.84 11.47
N PHE A 85 8.75 0.94 10.79
CA PHE A 85 8.60 -0.47 11.16
C PHE A 85 8.46 -1.34 9.90
N LEU A 86 8.50 -2.66 10.07
CA LEU A 86 8.40 -3.60 8.97
C LEU A 86 7.07 -4.37 9.03
N LYS A 87 6.49 -4.62 7.85
CA LYS A 87 5.48 -5.65 7.64
C LYS A 87 6.07 -6.78 6.80
N PRO A 88 5.79 -8.07 7.12
CA PRO A 88 6.29 -9.19 6.33
C PRO A 88 5.61 -9.23 4.96
N PRO A 89 6.30 -9.64 3.88
CA PRO A 89 5.69 -9.80 2.56
C PRO A 89 4.49 -10.77 2.53
N THR A 90 4.43 -11.72 3.45
CA THR A 90 3.32 -12.66 3.61
C THR A 90 2.02 -12.00 4.09
N SER A 91 2.08 -10.76 4.59
CA SER A 91 0.89 -9.99 4.95
C SER A 91 0.14 -9.41 3.74
N ILE A 92 0.76 -9.41 2.54
CA ILE A 92 0.17 -8.81 1.34
C ILE A 92 -1.00 -9.64 0.82
N ILE A 93 -2.09 -8.93 0.50
CA ILE A 93 -3.23 -9.45 -0.27
C ILE A 93 -3.66 -8.44 -1.35
N PRO A 94 -4.23 -8.90 -2.48
CA PRO A 94 -4.77 -8.01 -3.49
C PRO A 94 -6.15 -7.43 -3.09
N SER A 95 -6.67 -6.54 -3.93
CA SER A 95 -8.06 -6.09 -3.85
C SER A 95 -9.03 -7.27 -3.99
N GLU A 96 -10.25 -7.11 -3.49
CA GLU A 96 -11.34 -8.09 -3.58
C GLU A 96 -11.07 -9.43 -2.88
N THR A 97 -10.13 -9.43 -1.93
CA THR A 97 -9.85 -10.58 -1.07
C THR A 97 -10.15 -10.28 0.40
N GLU A 98 -10.02 -11.28 1.26
CA GLU A 98 -10.45 -11.17 2.64
C GLU A 98 -9.31 -10.82 3.60
N ILE A 99 -9.51 -9.78 4.42
CA ILE A 99 -8.70 -9.51 5.62
C ILE A 99 -9.14 -10.51 6.69
N LYS A 100 -8.23 -11.36 7.15
CA LYS A 100 -8.52 -12.40 8.15
C LYS A 100 -8.39 -11.84 9.56
N TYR A 101 -9.51 -11.71 10.27
CA TYR A 101 -9.53 -11.24 11.65
C TYR A 101 -8.88 -12.29 12.57
N PRO A 102 -7.74 -11.99 13.23
CA PRO A 102 -7.04 -12.97 14.04
C PRO A 102 -7.73 -13.15 15.40
N PRO A 103 -7.90 -14.41 15.88
CA PRO A 103 -8.55 -14.66 17.19
C PRO A 103 -7.73 -14.13 18.38
N GLN A 104 -6.48 -13.75 18.18
CA GLN A 104 -5.61 -13.17 19.20
C GLN A 104 -5.87 -11.69 19.47
N SER A 105 -6.60 -10.99 18.59
CA SER A 105 -6.91 -9.57 18.74
C SER A 105 -8.40 -9.34 18.98
N GLN A 106 -8.71 -8.37 19.82
CA GLN A 106 -10.08 -7.92 20.07
C GLN A 106 -10.41 -6.62 19.33
N ARG A 107 -9.40 -6.00 18.70
CA ARG A 107 -9.57 -4.77 17.94
C ARG A 107 -8.60 -4.69 16.75
N VAL A 108 -9.14 -4.81 15.56
CA VAL A 108 -8.42 -4.62 14.30
C VAL A 108 -8.92 -3.35 13.65
N ASP A 109 -8.03 -2.41 13.36
CA ASP A 109 -8.33 -1.14 12.73
C ASP A 109 -7.84 -1.12 11.26
N TYR A 110 -8.52 -0.35 10.39
CA TYR A 110 -8.03 0.02 9.07
C TYR A 110 -7.14 1.26 9.14
N GLU A 111 -6.20 1.37 8.22
CA GLU A 111 -5.34 2.53 7.99
C GLU A 111 -5.07 2.68 6.49
N GLY A 112 -5.87 3.53 5.81
CA GLY A 112 -5.69 3.83 4.39
C GLY A 112 -4.43 4.65 4.14
N GLU A 113 -3.59 4.22 3.20
CA GLU A 113 -2.27 4.81 2.95
C GLU A 113 -1.92 4.89 1.46
N LEU A 114 -1.09 5.88 1.12
CA LEU A 114 -0.31 5.83 -0.10
C LEU A 114 0.85 4.84 0.08
N ALA A 115 1.11 4.02 -0.95
CA ALA A 115 2.27 3.14 -1.00
C ALA A 115 3.18 3.53 -2.16
N LEU A 116 4.49 3.63 -1.88
CA LEU A 116 5.53 3.91 -2.85
C LEU A 116 6.17 2.60 -3.31
N ILE A 117 6.42 2.46 -4.61
CA ILE A 117 7.15 1.34 -5.19
C ILE A 117 8.55 1.81 -5.56
N ILE A 118 9.56 1.14 -5.03
CA ILE A 118 10.96 1.44 -5.31
C ILE A 118 11.35 0.88 -6.67
N GLY A 119 11.98 1.71 -7.48
CA GLY A 119 12.36 1.36 -8.87
C GLY A 119 13.77 0.90 -9.04
N ASP A 120 14.66 1.30 -8.15
CA ASP A 120 16.09 1.04 -8.25
C ASP A 120 16.68 0.80 -6.86
N ARG A 121 17.85 0.18 -6.79
CA ARG A 121 18.54 0.02 -5.50
C ARG A 121 18.90 1.39 -4.92
N VAL A 122 18.54 1.60 -3.66
CA VAL A 122 18.78 2.84 -2.92
C VAL A 122 19.37 2.52 -1.55
N SER A 123 20.45 3.24 -1.19
CA SER A 123 21.13 3.11 0.08
C SER A 123 21.88 4.42 0.38
N ASP A 124 21.65 5.00 1.55
CA ASP A 124 22.32 6.21 2.05
C ASP A 124 22.32 7.36 1.03
N CYS A 125 21.12 7.84 0.66
CA CYS A 125 20.94 8.88 -0.33
C CYS A 125 20.22 10.12 0.23
N THR A 126 20.39 11.25 -0.45
CA THR A 126 19.65 12.49 -0.12
C THR A 126 18.20 12.41 -0.64
N PRO A 127 17.28 13.27 -0.15
CA PRO A 127 15.89 13.31 -0.63
C PRO A 127 15.78 13.53 -2.14
N GLU A 128 16.63 14.37 -2.73
CA GLU A 128 16.62 14.64 -4.18
C GLU A 128 16.95 13.38 -5.00
N ILE A 129 17.88 12.55 -4.52
CA ILE A 129 18.19 11.26 -5.13
C ILE A 129 17.06 10.28 -4.89
N ALA A 130 16.54 10.20 -3.66
CA ALA A 130 15.45 9.33 -3.27
C ALA A 130 14.21 9.52 -4.16
N GLN A 131 13.85 10.78 -4.47
CA GLN A 131 12.74 11.11 -5.37
C GLN A 131 12.87 10.39 -6.73
N THR A 132 14.08 10.30 -7.27
CA THR A 132 14.32 9.63 -8.56
C THR A 132 14.23 8.10 -8.49
N LYS A 133 14.22 7.54 -7.27
CA LYS A 133 14.16 6.09 -7.01
C LYS A 133 12.75 5.58 -6.75
N ILE A 134 11.78 6.47 -6.58
CA ILE A 134 10.37 6.12 -6.50
C ILE A 134 9.89 5.82 -7.92
N TRP A 135 9.57 4.55 -8.19
CA TRP A 135 9.12 4.14 -9.50
C TRP A 135 7.66 4.45 -9.76
N GLY A 136 6.82 4.38 -8.73
CA GLY A 136 5.39 4.63 -8.86
C GLY A 136 4.66 4.52 -7.54
N TYR A 137 3.33 4.61 -7.63
CA TYR A 137 2.43 4.79 -6.52
C TYR A 137 1.28 3.80 -6.60
N THR A 138 0.85 3.28 -5.44
CA THR A 138 -0.33 2.42 -5.31
C THR A 138 -1.03 2.71 -3.98
N ILE A 139 -2.13 2.01 -3.70
CA ILE A 139 -2.89 2.14 -2.45
C ILE A 139 -2.52 0.99 -1.53
N ALA A 140 -2.47 1.25 -0.22
CA ALA A 140 -2.37 0.22 0.80
C ALA A 140 -3.39 0.44 1.92
N ASN A 141 -3.61 -0.63 2.70
CA ASN A 141 -4.28 -0.56 4.00
C ASN A 141 -3.35 -1.22 5.03
N ASP A 142 -2.79 -0.41 5.94
CA ASP A 142 -1.91 -0.88 7.01
C ASP A 142 -2.72 -1.43 8.19
N VAL A 143 -3.41 -2.56 7.96
CA VAL A 143 -4.30 -3.19 8.95
C VAL A 143 -3.54 -3.47 10.24
N THR A 144 -4.17 -3.12 11.37
CA THR A 144 -3.52 -3.06 12.67
C THR A 144 -4.34 -3.73 13.77
N ALA A 145 -3.79 -4.73 14.45
CA ALA A 145 -4.32 -5.25 15.72
C ALA A 145 -4.00 -4.25 16.85
N ARG A 146 -4.90 -3.30 17.08
CA ARG A 146 -4.64 -2.10 17.89
C ARG A 146 -4.38 -2.39 19.36
N ASP A 147 -5.05 -3.38 19.91
CA ASP A 147 -4.85 -3.86 21.29
C ASP A 147 -3.44 -4.47 21.46
N LEU A 148 -3.00 -5.28 20.49
CA LEU A 148 -1.66 -5.88 20.50
C LEU A 148 -0.56 -4.85 20.26
N GLN A 149 -0.82 -3.83 19.44
CA GLN A 149 0.12 -2.72 19.24
C GLN A 149 0.42 -1.99 20.56
N LYS A 150 -0.61 -1.75 21.38
CA LYS A 150 -0.44 -1.12 22.69
C LYS A 150 0.22 -2.06 23.69
N GLN A 151 -0.16 -3.34 23.67
CA GLN A 151 0.35 -4.34 24.62
C GLN A 151 1.83 -4.63 24.43
N ASP A 152 2.30 -4.80 23.18
CA ASP A 152 3.65 -5.29 22.92
C ASP A 152 4.71 -4.18 22.91
N GLY A 153 4.33 -2.95 22.60
CA GLY A 153 5.27 -1.85 22.36
C GLY A 153 6.08 -2.00 21.07
N GLN A 154 6.43 -3.22 20.68
CA GLN A 154 7.01 -3.56 19.37
C GLN A 154 5.87 -3.96 18.41
N TRP A 155 5.80 -3.36 17.23
CA TRP A 155 4.62 -3.45 16.36
C TRP A 155 4.57 -4.68 15.44
N THR A 156 5.62 -5.51 15.44
CA THR A 156 5.74 -6.66 14.53
C THR A 156 4.50 -7.56 14.55
N ARG A 157 4.02 -7.96 15.73
CA ARG A 157 2.83 -8.83 15.84
C ARG A 157 1.56 -8.09 15.42
N ALA A 158 1.39 -6.85 15.86
CA ALA A 158 0.20 -6.06 15.59
C ALA A 158 0.01 -5.74 14.10
N LYS A 159 1.10 -5.60 13.35
CA LYS A 159 1.17 -5.18 11.94
C LYS A 159 1.47 -6.34 10.97
N GLY A 160 1.92 -7.49 11.48
CA GLY A 160 2.50 -8.56 10.68
C GLY A 160 1.63 -9.80 10.48
N PHE A 161 0.37 -9.81 10.88
CA PHE A 161 -0.51 -10.93 10.56
C PHE A 161 -0.65 -11.11 9.04
N ASP A 162 -0.81 -12.36 8.60
CA ASP A 162 -1.20 -12.64 7.22
C ASP A 162 -2.44 -11.82 6.89
N THR A 163 -2.53 -11.30 5.66
CA THR A 163 -3.59 -10.46 5.14
C THR A 163 -3.66 -9.02 5.67
N PHE A 164 -2.75 -8.60 6.53
CA PHE A 164 -2.76 -7.25 7.14
C PHE A 164 -2.12 -6.16 6.27
N CYS A 165 -1.80 -6.46 5.01
CA CYS A 165 -1.32 -5.48 4.03
C CYS A 165 -2.05 -5.63 2.68
N PRO A 166 -3.36 -5.29 2.61
CA PRO A 166 -3.98 -5.07 1.31
C PRO A 166 -3.17 -4.06 0.49
N LEU A 167 -2.85 -4.39 -0.77
CA LEU A 167 -2.00 -3.59 -1.65
C LEU A 167 -2.51 -3.65 -3.10
N GLY A 168 -2.74 -2.51 -3.71
CA GLY A 168 -3.21 -2.44 -5.08
C GLY A 168 -4.13 -1.25 -5.39
N PRO A 169 -4.96 -1.34 -6.41
CA PRO A 169 -5.15 -2.48 -7.33
C PRO A 169 -4.06 -2.56 -8.43
N TRP A 170 -3.40 -1.44 -8.75
CA TRP A 170 -2.35 -1.29 -9.76
C TRP A 170 -1.39 -0.18 -9.36
N ILE A 171 -0.29 -0.05 -10.10
CA ILE A 171 0.67 1.03 -9.92
C ILE A 171 0.46 2.08 -11.02
N VAL A 172 0.56 3.36 -10.65
CA VAL A 172 0.66 4.50 -11.57
C VAL A 172 2.04 5.15 -11.45
N ARG A 173 2.54 5.73 -12.56
CA ARG A 173 3.87 6.37 -12.60
C ARG A 173 3.88 7.76 -11.99
N GLU A 174 2.77 8.46 -12.12
CA GLU A 174 2.66 9.85 -11.73
C GLU A 174 1.43 10.03 -10.84
N LEU A 175 1.56 10.85 -9.82
CA LEU A 175 0.49 11.18 -8.90
C LEU A 175 0.54 12.70 -8.63
N ASN A 176 -0.63 13.34 -8.63
CA ASN A 176 -0.74 14.72 -8.18
C ASN A 176 -0.41 14.79 -6.68
N PRO A 177 0.55 15.62 -6.23
CA PRO A 177 0.84 15.79 -4.80
C PRO A 177 -0.38 16.16 -3.96
N GLY A 178 -1.30 16.94 -4.50
CA GLY A 178 -2.56 17.30 -3.85
C GLY A 178 -3.69 16.27 -4.02
N ALA A 179 -3.39 15.06 -4.52
CA ALA A 179 -4.39 13.99 -4.64
C ALA A 179 -5.00 13.67 -3.27
N ARG A 180 -6.32 13.41 -3.27
CA ARG A 180 -7.06 13.08 -2.05
C ARG A 180 -7.03 11.57 -1.82
N LEU A 181 -6.68 11.20 -0.59
CA LEU A 181 -6.86 9.87 -0.03
C LEU A 181 -8.15 9.84 0.79
N GLN A 182 -9.01 8.86 0.56
CA GLN A 182 -10.25 8.65 1.30
C GLN A 182 -10.42 7.17 1.63
N THR A 183 -10.92 6.89 2.85
CA THR A 183 -11.31 5.54 3.25
C THR A 183 -12.81 5.53 3.52
N PHE A 184 -13.49 4.51 3.04
CA PHE A 184 -14.92 4.29 3.21
C PHE A 184 -15.14 2.94 3.90
N LEU A 185 -16.18 2.87 4.71
CA LEU A 185 -16.59 1.64 5.38
C LEU A 185 -17.99 1.24 4.93
N ASN A 186 -18.13 0.03 4.43
CA ASN A 186 -19.39 -0.52 3.91
C ASN A 186 -19.93 0.32 2.74
N ASP A 187 -21.24 0.56 2.72
CA ASP A 187 -21.92 1.37 1.69
C ASP A 187 -22.10 2.83 2.11
N ASP A 188 -21.39 3.30 3.16
CA ASP A 188 -21.46 4.71 3.54
C ASP A 188 -20.83 5.58 2.43
N ALA A 189 -21.58 6.60 2.02
CA ALA A 189 -21.13 7.57 1.03
C ALA A 189 -20.13 8.60 1.63
N ASN A 190 -20.08 8.73 2.95
CA ASN A 190 -19.17 9.63 3.62
C ASN A 190 -17.87 8.91 3.96
N PRO A 191 -16.71 9.48 3.64
CA PRO A 191 -15.43 8.90 3.99
C PRO A 191 -15.20 8.97 5.51
N VAL A 192 -14.68 7.89 6.06
CA VAL A 192 -14.23 7.82 7.47
C VAL A 192 -12.82 8.36 7.65
N GLN A 193 -12.00 8.38 6.58
CA GLN A 193 -10.73 9.11 6.51
C GLN A 193 -10.73 9.98 5.24
N SER A 194 -10.19 11.19 5.33
CA SER A 194 -10.05 12.08 4.15
C SER A 194 -8.93 13.10 4.36
N ALA A 195 -7.86 12.98 3.60
CA ALA A 195 -6.73 13.91 3.62
C ALA A 195 -6.10 14.07 2.23
N CYS A 196 -5.39 15.18 2.00
CA CYS A 196 -4.53 15.33 0.83
C CYS A 196 -3.15 14.70 1.11
N ILE A 197 -2.51 14.15 0.09
CA ILE A 197 -1.20 13.49 0.20
C ILE A 197 -0.11 14.49 0.62
N ASP A 198 -0.20 15.74 0.19
CA ASP A 198 0.72 16.81 0.56
C ASP A 198 0.62 17.29 2.02
N GLN A 199 -0.36 16.77 2.79
CA GLN A 199 -0.47 17.00 4.24
C GLN A 199 0.43 16.09 5.07
N MET A 200 1.19 15.17 4.44
CA MET A 200 2.19 14.38 5.13
C MET A 200 3.24 15.24 5.82
N VAL A 201 3.60 14.91 7.06
CA VAL A 201 4.68 15.57 7.82
C VAL A 201 6.03 15.33 7.14
N PHE A 202 6.28 14.10 6.73
CA PHE A 202 7.46 13.71 5.97
C PHE A 202 7.02 13.28 4.57
N PRO A 203 7.37 14.03 3.51
CA PRO A 203 7.01 13.69 2.14
C PRO A 203 7.77 12.45 1.63
N PRO A 204 7.31 11.84 0.51
CA PRO A 204 7.84 10.57 0.00
C PRO A 204 9.36 10.51 -0.19
N ASP A 205 9.97 11.55 -0.70
CA ASP A 205 11.43 11.66 -0.91
C ASP A 205 12.21 11.63 0.40
N VAL A 206 11.72 12.37 1.42
CA VAL A 206 12.30 12.38 2.77
C VAL A 206 12.17 11.00 3.42
N LEU A 207 11.03 10.33 3.29
CA LEU A 207 10.83 8.98 3.81
C LEU A 207 11.80 7.98 3.19
N VAL A 208 11.92 7.96 1.86
CA VAL A 208 12.81 7.03 1.15
C VAL A 208 14.27 7.33 1.49
N SER A 209 14.66 8.61 1.56
CA SER A 209 15.99 9.03 2.01
C SER A 209 16.30 8.51 3.41
N TYR A 210 15.43 8.80 4.39
CA TYR A 210 15.60 8.38 5.78
C TYR A 210 15.71 6.85 5.93
N ILE A 211 14.81 6.11 5.28
CA ILE A 211 14.84 4.64 5.30
C ILE A 211 16.14 4.11 4.68
N SER A 212 16.62 4.74 3.61
CA SER A 212 17.85 4.31 2.92
C SER A 212 19.12 4.45 3.76
N GLN A 213 19.12 5.34 4.75
CA GLN A 213 20.21 5.48 5.74
C GLN A 213 20.18 4.37 6.80
N VAL A 214 19.04 3.70 6.98
CA VAL A 214 18.89 2.59 7.94
C VAL A 214 19.09 1.24 7.24
N MET A 215 18.51 1.07 6.05
CA MET A 215 18.55 -0.19 5.30
C MET A 215 18.46 0.05 3.78
N THR A 216 19.15 -0.79 3.01
CA THR A 216 19.03 -0.77 1.55
C THR A 216 17.61 -1.14 1.13
N LEU A 217 17.01 -0.31 0.26
CA LEU A 217 15.81 -0.65 -0.47
C LEU A 217 16.16 -1.24 -1.85
N LEU A 218 15.39 -2.20 -2.31
CA LEU A 218 15.58 -2.92 -3.57
C LEU A 218 14.43 -2.61 -4.55
N PRO A 219 14.64 -2.78 -5.87
CA PRO A 219 13.57 -2.65 -6.86
C PRO A 219 12.37 -3.53 -6.51
N GLY A 220 11.17 -2.95 -6.49
CA GLY A 220 9.93 -3.62 -6.10
C GLY A 220 9.63 -3.60 -4.60
N ASP A 221 10.53 -3.13 -3.73
CA ASP A 221 10.21 -2.90 -2.32
C ASP A 221 9.13 -1.83 -2.16
N VAL A 222 8.39 -1.91 -1.07
CA VAL A 222 7.24 -1.05 -0.78
C VAL A 222 7.52 -0.19 0.45
N VAL A 223 7.18 1.10 0.35
CA VAL A 223 7.14 2.01 1.50
C VAL A 223 5.70 2.48 1.71
N LEU A 224 5.12 2.19 2.87
CA LEU A 224 3.83 2.72 3.30
C LEU A 224 4.06 4.06 4.00
N THR A 225 3.30 5.09 3.61
CA THR A 225 3.64 6.48 3.95
C THR A 225 2.97 7.01 5.21
N GLY A 226 2.15 6.20 5.88
CA GLY A 226 1.34 6.62 7.01
C GLY A 226 -0.09 6.98 6.63
N THR A 227 -0.98 6.91 7.61
CA THR A 227 -2.42 7.11 7.47
C THR A 227 -2.87 8.44 8.09
N PRO A 228 -3.90 9.12 7.54
CA PRO A 228 -4.54 10.27 8.17
C PRO A 228 -5.43 9.84 9.37
N GLU A 229 -6.01 10.81 10.05
CA GLU A 229 -7.01 10.62 11.11
C GLU A 229 -8.27 9.88 10.62
N GLY A 230 -9.08 9.38 11.54
CA GLY A 230 -10.32 8.65 11.27
C GLY A 230 -10.15 7.14 11.28
N VAL A 231 -9.06 6.62 11.88
CA VAL A 231 -8.87 5.18 12.07
C VAL A 231 -9.91 4.61 13.02
N SER A 232 -10.49 3.46 12.68
CA SER A 232 -11.54 2.84 13.49
C SER A 232 -11.55 1.32 13.34
N ALA A 233 -12.28 0.67 14.28
CA ALA A 233 -12.34 -0.77 14.34
C ALA A 233 -13.18 -1.37 13.22
N LEU A 234 -12.64 -2.43 12.60
CA LEU A 234 -13.32 -3.31 11.66
C LEU A 234 -14.11 -4.38 12.41
N GLN A 235 -15.24 -4.77 11.83
CA GLN A 235 -16.07 -5.89 12.27
C GLN A 235 -16.07 -6.99 11.22
N LEU A 236 -16.40 -8.22 11.62
CA LEU A 236 -16.59 -9.32 10.67
C LEU A 236 -17.72 -8.97 9.67
N GLY A 237 -17.46 -9.14 8.40
CA GLY A 237 -18.36 -8.80 7.31
C GLY A 237 -18.22 -7.37 6.80
N ASP A 238 -17.48 -6.49 7.48
CA ASP A 238 -17.22 -5.15 6.97
C ASP A 238 -16.46 -5.18 5.66
N ARG A 239 -16.79 -4.21 4.79
CA ARG A 239 -16.08 -3.92 3.55
C ARG A 239 -15.36 -2.58 3.71
N VAL A 240 -14.04 -2.59 3.67
CA VAL A 240 -13.21 -1.39 3.72
C VAL A 240 -12.67 -1.07 2.34
N ARG A 241 -12.84 0.19 1.91
CA ARG A 241 -12.43 0.68 0.61
C ARG A 241 -11.56 1.93 0.79
N VAL A 242 -10.34 1.87 0.28
CA VAL A 242 -9.42 3.01 0.21
C VAL A 242 -9.34 3.50 -1.23
N GLU A 243 -9.55 4.80 -1.43
CA GLU A 243 -9.48 5.46 -2.73
C GLU A 243 -8.40 6.54 -2.72
N ILE A 244 -7.63 6.63 -3.80
CA ILE A 244 -6.71 7.74 -4.05
C ILE A 244 -6.97 8.29 -5.45
N GLU A 245 -7.21 9.59 -5.54
CA GLU A 245 -7.39 10.28 -6.82
C GLU A 245 -6.19 10.03 -7.75
N GLY A 246 -6.47 9.66 -9.00
CA GLY A 246 -5.43 9.32 -9.98
C GLY A 246 -4.95 7.87 -9.94
N ILE A 247 -5.18 7.13 -8.85
CA ILE A 247 -4.87 5.69 -8.77
C ILE A 247 -6.12 4.86 -9.01
N GLY A 248 -7.10 4.94 -8.10
CA GLY A 248 -8.32 4.12 -8.14
C GLY A 248 -8.77 3.72 -6.75
N ARG A 249 -9.21 2.45 -6.59
CA ARG A 249 -9.72 1.92 -5.31
C ARG A 249 -9.11 0.57 -4.97
N LEU A 250 -8.83 0.37 -3.69
CA LEU A 250 -8.48 -0.89 -3.07
C LEU A 250 -9.60 -1.26 -2.10
N GLU A 251 -10.22 -2.44 -2.29
CA GLU A 251 -11.37 -2.85 -1.50
C GLU A 251 -11.21 -4.27 -0.99
N ASN A 252 -11.49 -4.50 0.30
CA ASN A 252 -11.36 -5.81 0.93
C ASN A 252 -12.49 -6.03 1.94
N THR A 253 -12.89 -7.28 2.14
CA THR A 253 -13.90 -7.68 3.12
C THR A 253 -13.23 -8.33 4.33
N VAL A 254 -13.77 -8.11 5.52
CA VAL A 254 -13.27 -8.71 6.76
C VAL A 254 -13.93 -10.05 7.03
N ALA A 255 -13.14 -11.10 7.20
CA ALA A 255 -13.62 -12.45 7.47
C ALA A 255 -12.91 -13.09 8.68
N THR A 256 -13.46 -14.17 9.19
CA THR A 256 -12.79 -15.00 10.19
C THR A 256 -11.53 -15.64 9.61
N ARG A 257 -10.53 -15.85 10.46
CA ARG A 257 -9.33 -16.61 10.10
C ARG A 257 -9.61 -18.10 9.98
#